data_c60e708d0228f6485fc8906b4b762edd
#
_entry.id   c60e708d0228f6485fc8906b4b762edd
#
_cell.length_a   1.000
_cell.length_b   1.000
_cell.length_c   1.000
_cell.angle_alpha   90.00
_cell.angle_beta   90.00
_cell.angle_gamma   90.00
#
_symmetry.space_group_name_H-M   'P 1'
#
loop_
_entity.id
_entity.type
_entity.pdbx_description
1 polymer ?
#
loop_
_entity_poly.entity_id
_entity_poly.type
_entity_poly.pdbx_seq_one_letter_code
_entity_poly.pdbx_strand_id
1 'polypeptide(L)'
;MIPFECTKCAGCCTVENLKHYNLKHWGIEIGDKGVCKNLKDDNTCGIYETRPLICRIEEIYDRKEEVKIAEPYMYYFLSKFKNKDEYLDFADKCCNITIDLLGLDQKYKKIEQARFSML
;
A
#
# COMPACT_ATOMS: atom_id res chain seq x y z
N MET A 1 -2.79 -10.05 17.04
CA MET A 1 -3.11 -9.78 15.62
C MET A 1 -1.88 -9.97 14.75
N ILE A 2 -2.05 -10.56 13.57
CA ILE A 2 -0.95 -10.73 12.63
C ILE A 2 -0.76 -9.42 11.86
N PRO A 3 0.41 -8.76 11.94
CA PRO A 3 0.62 -7.50 11.26
C PRO A 3 0.76 -7.66 9.75
N PHE A 4 0.59 -6.56 9.03
CA PHE A 4 0.93 -6.49 7.61
C PHE A 4 2.45 -6.28 7.47
N GLU A 5 3.09 -7.12 6.67
CA GLU A 5 4.53 -7.00 6.42
C GLU A 5 4.78 -6.67 4.95
N CYS A 6 5.49 -5.57 4.71
CA CYS A 6 5.90 -5.20 3.36
C CYS A 6 7.10 -6.03 2.92
N THR A 7 7.01 -6.68 1.75
CA THR A 7 8.10 -7.49 1.20
C THR A 7 9.06 -6.67 0.34
N LYS A 8 8.83 -5.35 0.23
CA LYS A 8 9.70 -4.43 -0.53
C LYS A 8 9.75 -4.76 -2.03
N CYS A 9 8.62 -5.16 -2.60
CA CYS A 9 8.53 -5.46 -4.03
C CYS A 9 8.55 -4.21 -4.91
N ALA A 10 8.42 -3.03 -4.33
CA ALA A 10 8.34 -1.73 -5.00
C ALA A 10 7.02 -1.48 -5.77
N GLY A 11 6.08 -2.42 -5.77
CA GLY A 11 4.82 -2.27 -6.49
C GLY A 11 4.02 -1.03 -6.09
N CYS A 12 4.00 -0.71 -4.79
CA CYS A 12 3.28 0.46 -4.27
C CYS A 12 3.90 1.79 -4.70
N CYS A 13 5.16 1.79 -5.13
CA CYS A 13 5.88 2.99 -5.52
C CYS A 13 5.85 3.25 -7.02
N THR A 14 5.15 2.43 -7.81
CA THR A 14 5.05 2.60 -9.26
C THR A 14 3.94 3.60 -9.61
N VAL A 15 4.08 4.25 -10.77
CA VAL A 15 3.06 5.17 -11.27
C VAL A 15 1.71 4.46 -11.46
N GLU A 16 1.72 3.18 -11.78
CA GLU A 16 0.49 2.41 -11.97
C GLU A 16 -0.39 2.38 -10.72
N ASN A 17 0.21 2.37 -9.55
CA ASN A 17 -0.53 2.45 -8.28
C ASN A 17 -0.71 3.89 -7.80
N LEU A 18 0.34 4.71 -7.90
CA LEU A 18 0.34 6.06 -7.34
C LEU A 18 -0.55 7.03 -8.09
N LYS A 19 -0.75 6.84 -9.40
CA LYS A 19 -1.54 7.77 -10.23
C LYS A 19 -3.00 7.93 -9.78
N HIS A 20 -3.50 7.00 -8.99
CA HIS A 20 -4.88 7.04 -8.50
C HIS A 20 -5.08 7.94 -7.28
N TYR A 21 -4.00 8.44 -6.69
CA TYR A 21 -4.04 9.23 -5.47
C TYR A 21 -3.77 10.70 -5.74
N ASN A 22 -4.14 11.54 -4.79
CA ASN A 22 -3.83 12.98 -4.82
C ASN A 22 -2.37 13.20 -4.41
N LEU A 23 -1.45 12.98 -5.33
CA LEU A 23 -0.02 12.99 -5.06
C LEU A 23 0.45 14.32 -4.46
N LYS A 24 -0.11 15.43 -4.93
CA LYS A 24 0.26 16.75 -4.43
C LYS A 24 -0.06 16.89 -2.94
N HIS A 25 -1.22 16.42 -2.52
CA HIS A 25 -1.61 16.45 -1.10
C HIS A 25 -0.62 15.67 -0.23
N TRP A 26 -0.21 14.50 -0.72
CA TRP A 26 0.67 13.61 0.04
C TRP A 26 2.15 13.94 -0.11
N GLY A 27 2.51 14.87 -0.98
CA GLY A 27 3.91 15.23 -1.21
C GLY A 27 4.70 14.16 -1.94
N ILE A 28 4.03 13.36 -2.76
CA ILE A 28 4.67 12.28 -3.52
C ILE A 28 5.01 12.78 -4.92
N GLU A 29 6.24 12.54 -5.36
CA GLU A 29 6.69 12.88 -6.71
C GLU A 29 7.10 11.61 -7.45
N ILE A 30 6.68 11.51 -8.71
CA ILE A 30 7.07 10.41 -9.59
C ILE A 30 8.24 10.84 -10.44
N GLY A 31 9.32 10.06 -10.43
CA GLY A 31 10.51 10.33 -11.20
C GLY A 31 10.43 9.82 -12.63
N ASP A 32 11.53 10.03 -13.38
CA ASP A 32 11.60 9.70 -14.80
C ASP A 32 11.40 8.22 -15.12
N LYS A 33 11.68 7.35 -14.15
CA LYS A 33 11.53 5.91 -14.33
C LYS A 33 10.11 5.41 -14.05
N GLY A 34 9.15 6.30 -13.80
CA GLY A 34 7.78 5.91 -13.48
C GLY A 34 7.61 5.34 -12.08
N VAL A 35 8.49 5.68 -11.15
CA VAL A 35 8.39 5.28 -9.75
C VAL A 35 8.55 6.48 -8.85
N CYS A 36 8.11 6.35 -7.59
CA CYS A 36 8.29 7.40 -6.60
C CYS A 36 9.78 7.79 -6.49
N LYS A 37 10.06 9.10 -6.43
CA LYS A 37 11.43 9.59 -6.29
C LYS A 37 12.15 9.08 -5.04
N ASN A 38 11.41 8.69 -4.02
CA ASN A 38 11.99 8.21 -2.76
C ASN A 38 12.35 6.73 -2.80
N LEU A 39 12.01 6.03 -3.90
CA LEU A 39 12.37 4.62 -4.06
C LEU A 39 13.86 4.49 -4.36
N LYS A 40 14.56 3.69 -3.57
CA LYS A 40 15.99 3.42 -3.74
C LYS A 40 16.20 2.21 -4.66
N ASP A 41 17.43 2.05 -5.14
CA ASP A 41 17.78 0.97 -6.07
C ASP A 41 17.55 -0.43 -5.47
N ASP A 42 17.61 -0.55 -4.15
CA ASP A 42 17.35 -1.81 -3.45
C ASP A 42 15.88 -2.05 -3.14
N ASN A 43 14.98 -1.29 -3.76
CA ASN A 43 13.52 -1.34 -3.57
C ASN A 43 13.04 -0.89 -2.19
N THR A 44 13.88 -0.21 -1.40
CA THR A 44 13.45 0.36 -0.13
C THR A 44 13.05 1.82 -0.30
N CYS A 45 12.16 2.29 0.55
CA CYS A 45 11.76 3.69 0.57
C CYS A 45 12.80 4.52 1.32
N GLY A 46 13.36 5.56 0.65
CA GLY A 46 14.37 6.43 1.25
C GLY A 46 13.84 7.24 2.44
N ILE A 47 12.52 7.40 2.54
CA ILE A 47 11.87 8.12 3.65
C ILE A 47 10.94 7.21 4.44
N TYR A 48 11.31 5.95 4.60
CA TYR A 48 10.44 4.92 5.18
C TYR A 48 9.78 5.38 6.49
N GLU A 49 10.57 5.95 7.40
CA GLU A 49 10.06 6.37 8.71
C GLU A 49 9.13 7.59 8.66
N THR A 50 9.27 8.41 7.62
CA THR A 50 8.50 9.64 7.48
C THR A 50 7.60 9.64 6.25
N ARG A 51 7.36 8.47 5.66
CA ARG A 51 6.54 8.38 4.45
C ARG A 51 5.11 8.87 4.71
N PRO A 52 4.46 9.40 3.66
CA PRO A 52 3.06 9.87 3.79
C PRO A 52 2.13 8.76 4.26
N LEU A 53 1.05 9.16 4.94
CA LEU A 53 0.07 8.19 5.44
C LEU A 53 -0.45 7.25 4.35
N ILE A 54 -0.70 7.76 3.14
CA ILE A 54 -1.22 6.92 2.04
C ILE A 54 -0.28 5.78 1.66
N CYS A 55 1.01 5.87 2.01
CA CYS A 55 1.99 4.83 1.77
C CYS A 55 2.08 3.80 2.90
N ARG A 56 1.30 3.97 3.96
CA ARG A 56 1.34 3.12 5.15
C ARG A 56 0.10 2.21 5.18
N ILE A 57 0.18 1.10 4.48
CA ILE A 57 -0.97 0.22 4.25
C ILE A 57 -1.73 -0.13 5.54
N GLU A 58 -1.02 -0.48 6.60
CA GLU A 58 -1.66 -0.85 7.85
C GLU A 58 -2.32 0.35 8.54
N GLU A 59 -1.63 1.48 8.59
CA GLU A 59 -2.10 2.66 9.31
C GLU A 59 -3.28 3.35 8.64
N ILE A 60 -3.43 3.28 7.32
CA ILE A 60 -4.52 3.98 6.64
C ILE A 60 -5.89 3.48 7.11
N TYR A 61 -6.00 2.22 7.51
CA TYR A 61 -7.25 1.71 8.06
C TYR A 61 -7.59 2.37 9.41
N ASP A 62 -6.62 2.44 10.31
CA ASP A 62 -6.82 3.05 11.62
C ASP A 62 -7.05 4.56 11.53
N ARG A 63 -6.48 5.20 10.52
CA ARG A 63 -6.53 6.65 10.33
C ARG A 63 -7.34 7.04 9.09
N LYS A 64 -8.34 6.24 8.73
CA LYS A 64 -9.11 6.47 7.50
C LYS A 64 -9.84 7.82 7.47
N GLU A 65 -10.16 8.40 8.63
CA GLU A 65 -10.77 9.73 8.66
C GLU A 65 -9.81 10.81 8.12
N GLU A 66 -8.51 10.65 8.35
CA GLU A 66 -7.51 11.54 7.78
C GLU A 66 -7.33 11.32 6.29
N VAL A 67 -7.41 10.06 5.86
CA VAL A 67 -7.35 9.70 4.44
C VAL A 67 -8.53 10.30 3.67
N LYS A 68 -9.70 10.37 4.29
CA LYS A 68 -10.94 10.87 3.68
C LYS A 68 -10.79 12.25 3.05
N ILE A 69 -9.97 13.13 3.64
CA ILE A 69 -9.82 14.50 3.19
C ILE A 69 -9.28 14.56 1.75
N ALA A 70 -8.27 13.76 1.44
CA ALA A 70 -7.63 13.75 0.13
C ALA A 70 -8.12 12.61 -0.77
N GLU A 71 -8.60 11.53 -0.17
CA GLU A 71 -8.95 10.30 -0.87
C GLU A 71 -10.32 9.80 -0.40
N PRO A 72 -11.41 10.49 -0.75
CA PRO A 72 -12.75 10.09 -0.27
C PRO A 72 -13.17 8.71 -0.75
N TYR A 73 -12.77 8.29 -1.96
CA TYR A 73 -13.09 6.95 -2.45
C TYR A 73 -12.36 5.87 -1.65
N MET A 74 -11.12 6.14 -1.24
CA MET A 74 -10.37 5.22 -0.38
C MET A 74 -11.06 5.07 0.97
N TYR A 75 -11.57 6.17 1.53
CA TYR A 75 -12.32 6.13 2.79
C TYR A 75 -13.53 5.21 2.68
N TYR A 76 -14.33 5.37 1.62
CA TYR A 76 -15.50 4.51 1.41
C TYR A 76 -15.10 3.05 1.25
N PHE A 77 -14.04 2.81 0.51
CA PHE A 77 -13.52 1.46 0.30
C PHE A 77 -13.10 0.82 1.64
N LEU A 78 -12.32 1.54 2.44
CA LEU A 78 -11.87 1.05 3.75
C LEU A 78 -13.05 0.78 4.69
N SER A 79 -14.10 1.57 4.59
CA SER A 79 -15.29 1.44 5.45
C SER A 79 -16.12 0.20 5.13
N LYS A 80 -15.89 -0.47 4.01
CA LYS A 80 -16.63 -1.68 3.63
C LYS A 80 -16.16 -2.93 4.37
N PHE A 81 -14.96 -2.90 4.94
CA PHE A 81 -14.43 -4.04 5.69
C PHE A 81 -15.05 -4.09 7.08
N LYS A 82 -15.30 -5.30 7.57
CA LYS A 82 -15.91 -5.49 8.90
C LYS A 82 -14.95 -5.09 10.01
N ASN A 83 -13.65 -5.32 9.81
CA ASN A 83 -12.62 -5.00 10.77
C ASN A 83 -11.27 -4.88 10.06
N LYS A 84 -10.24 -4.52 10.82
CA LYS A 84 -8.90 -4.36 10.29
C LYS A 84 -8.31 -5.66 9.74
N ASP A 85 -8.59 -6.80 10.39
CA ASP A 85 -8.08 -8.09 9.94
C ASP A 85 -8.57 -8.43 8.53
N GLU A 86 -9.85 -8.20 8.24
CA GLU A 86 -10.39 -8.41 6.90
C GLU A 86 -9.69 -7.52 5.87
N TYR A 87 -9.45 -6.26 6.22
CA TYR A 87 -8.74 -5.34 5.34
C TYR A 87 -7.30 -5.79 5.08
N LEU A 88 -6.57 -6.21 6.12
CA LEU A 88 -5.18 -6.63 5.96
C LEU A 88 -5.06 -7.92 5.14
N ASP A 89 -6.01 -8.85 5.26
CA ASP A 89 -6.07 -10.03 4.41
C ASP A 89 -6.25 -9.64 2.94
N PHE A 90 -7.11 -8.67 2.68
CA PHE A 90 -7.30 -8.14 1.34
C PHE A 90 -6.01 -7.46 0.83
N ALA A 91 -5.32 -6.70 1.68
CA ALA A 91 -4.09 -6.02 1.31
C ALA A 91 -2.98 -7.01 0.91
N ASP A 92 -2.86 -8.14 1.62
CA ASP A 92 -1.91 -9.19 1.24
C ASP A 92 -2.19 -9.72 -0.17
N LYS A 93 -3.46 -9.97 -0.48
CA LYS A 93 -3.86 -10.44 -1.81
C LYS A 93 -3.54 -9.39 -2.88
N CYS A 94 -3.80 -8.12 -2.59
CA CYS A 94 -3.52 -7.03 -3.52
C CYS A 94 -2.04 -6.90 -3.82
N CYS A 95 -1.18 -7.08 -2.82
CA CYS A 95 0.27 -7.07 -3.04
C CYS A 95 0.69 -8.17 -4.01
N ASN A 96 0.17 -9.38 -3.84
CA ASN A 96 0.51 -10.50 -4.71
C ASN A 96 -0.02 -10.30 -6.14
N ILE A 97 -1.24 -9.76 -6.29
CA ILE A 97 -1.81 -9.44 -7.59
C ILE A 97 -0.97 -8.36 -8.29
N THR A 98 -0.54 -7.33 -7.56
CA THR A 98 0.30 -6.27 -8.11
C THR A 98 1.62 -6.82 -8.62
N ILE A 99 2.25 -7.74 -7.88
CA ILE A 99 3.49 -8.39 -8.31
C ILE A 99 3.29 -9.10 -9.65
N ASP A 100 2.20 -9.83 -9.80
CA ASP A 100 1.89 -10.53 -11.05
C ASP A 100 1.58 -9.55 -12.20
N LEU A 101 0.74 -8.56 -11.95
CA LEU A 101 0.32 -7.61 -12.98
C LEU A 101 1.46 -6.75 -13.50
N LEU A 102 2.39 -6.38 -12.64
CA LEU A 102 3.53 -5.54 -13.01
C LEU A 102 4.76 -6.34 -13.41
N GLY A 103 4.70 -7.68 -13.39
CA GLY A 103 5.81 -8.54 -13.75
C GLY A 103 6.99 -8.44 -12.80
N LEU A 104 6.73 -8.17 -11.52
CA LEU A 104 7.78 -8.06 -10.51
C LEU A 104 8.30 -9.44 -10.09
N ASP A 105 9.45 -9.46 -9.41
CA ASP A 105 10.08 -10.71 -8.99
C ASP A 105 9.18 -11.50 -8.03
N GLN A 106 8.90 -12.76 -8.37
CA GLN A 106 8.01 -13.63 -7.60
C GLN A 106 8.50 -13.91 -6.18
N LYS A 107 9.82 -13.71 -5.92
CA LYS A 107 10.35 -13.88 -4.57
C LYS A 107 9.73 -12.93 -3.55
N TYR A 108 9.14 -11.81 -4.00
CA TYR A 108 8.50 -10.84 -3.13
C TYR A 108 7.06 -11.19 -2.79
N LYS A 109 6.51 -12.26 -3.35
CA LYS A 109 5.15 -12.67 -3.00
C LYS A 109 5.05 -13.05 -1.53
N LYS A 110 3.91 -12.69 -0.96
CA LYS A 110 3.60 -12.94 0.45
C LYS A 110 2.83 -14.24 0.59
N ILE A 111 3.03 -14.91 1.72
CA ILE A 111 2.10 -15.94 2.16
C ILE A 111 0.87 -15.21 2.68
N GLU A 112 -0.28 -15.42 2.04
CA GLU A 112 -1.53 -14.77 2.44
C GLU A 112 -1.95 -15.25 3.81
N GLN A 113 -2.19 -14.31 4.74
CA GLN A 113 -2.64 -14.62 6.07
C GLN A 113 -4.17 -14.69 6.09
N ALA A 114 -4.72 -15.55 6.92
CA ALA A 114 -6.17 -15.68 7.07
C ALA A 114 -6.61 -15.10 8.41
N ARG A 115 -6.27 -13.83 8.66
CA ARG A 115 -6.51 -13.15 9.94
C ARG A 115 -7.99 -13.15 10.30
N PHE A 116 -8.83 -12.79 9.34
CA PHE A 116 -10.27 -12.70 9.54
C PHE A 116 -10.87 -14.07 9.83
N SER A 117 -10.41 -15.10 9.11
CA SER A 117 -10.91 -16.46 9.27
C SER A 117 -10.50 -17.12 10.60
N MET A 118 -9.53 -16.53 11.30
CA MET A 118 -9.04 -17.01 12.59
C MET A 118 -9.86 -16.48 13.76
N LEU A 119 -10.79 -15.59 13.49
CA LEU A 119 -11.67 -15.03 14.50
C LEU A 119 -12.89 -15.96 14.73
#